data_ec61054d20fef4df09dcc1ea70d8118c
#
_entry.id   ec61054d20fef4df09dcc1ea70d8118c
#
_cell.length_a   1.000
_cell.length_b   1.000
_cell.length_c   1.000
_cell.angle_alpha   90.00
_cell.angle_beta   90.00
_cell.angle_gamma   90.00
#
_symmetry.space_group_name_H-M   'P 1'
#
loop_
_entity.id
_entity.type
_entity.pdbx_description
1 polymer ?
#
loop_
_entity_poly.entity_id
_entity_poly.type
_entity_poly.pdbx_seq_one_letter_code
_entity_poly.pdbx_strand_id
1 'polypeptide(L)'
;LPDLILNKNITTMDVEKIIQDLERRHPGEPEYIQAVREVLTSIEDVYNKHPEFERAKLIERLVEPERIITFRVPWTDDKGEVHVNIGYRVQFNSAIGPYKGGLRFHPSVNLSILKFLGFEQTFKNALTTLPMGGGKGGADFSIRGRSDAEVMRFCQAYMTELYRNIGPNEDVPAGDIGVGAREIGYLFGMYKKLTHRWEGVLTGKGLEWGGSRIRPEATGYGALYFVKQMLATRGLDLNGKTVAVSGFGNVAWGAVKKATELGAKVVTISGPDGYIYDPDGISGEKIDYMLEL
;
A
#
# COMPACT_ATOMS: atom_id res chain seq x y z
N LEU A 1 -8.93 -46.44 27.66
CA LEU A 1 -9.70 -45.26 27.32
C LEU A 1 -8.81 -44.19 26.72
N PRO A 2 -8.41 -44.29 25.53
CA PRO A 2 -8.25 -43.07 24.74
C PRO A 2 -8.37 -43.33 23.26
N ASP A 3 -9.37 -43.38 22.60
CA ASP A 3 -9.49 -43.30 21.14
C ASP A 3 -10.93 -42.96 20.77
N LEU A 4 -11.44 -41.97 21.50
CA LEU A 4 -12.73 -41.40 21.22
C LEU A 4 -12.54 -39.99 20.64
N ILE A 5 -12.87 -39.92 19.35
CA ILE A 5 -13.27 -38.70 18.67
C ILE A 5 -12.13 -37.81 18.17
N LEU A 6 -11.52 -38.20 17.09
CA LEU A 6 -10.85 -37.26 16.16
C LEU A 6 -11.25 -37.56 14.71
N ASN A 7 -12.56 -37.74 14.49
CA ASN A 7 -13.13 -37.70 13.16
C ASN A 7 -14.21 -36.58 13.11
N LYS A 8 -13.82 -35.35 13.46
CA LYS A 8 -14.52 -34.19 12.93
C LYS A 8 -13.87 -33.93 11.57
N ASN A 9 -14.69 -34.04 10.52
CA ASN A 9 -14.34 -33.64 9.17
C ASN A 9 -13.57 -32.32 9.25
N ILE A 10 -12.25 -32.38 9.07
CA ILE A 10 -11.42 -31.17 8.95
C ILE A 10 -11.87 -30.58 7.63
N THR A 11 -12.66 -29.54 7.70
CA THR A 11 -13.13 -28.83 6.51
C THR A 11 -11.90 -28.18 5.91
N THR A 12 -11.53 -28.59 4.71
CA THR A 12 -10.51 -27.90 3.92
C THR A 12 -11.04 -26.52 3.54
N MET A 13 -10.15 -25.56 3.37
CA MET A 13 -10.51 -24.24 2.85
C MET A 13 -11.17 -24.40 1.47
N ASP A 14 -12.37 -23.87 1.32
CA ASP A 14 -13.09 -23.80 0.05
C ASP A 14 -13.08 -22.34 -0.41
N VAL A 15 -12.11 -22.00 -1.24
CA VAL A 15 -11.90 -20.63 -1.74
C VAL A 15 -13.14 -20.12 -2.47
N GLU A 16 -13.76 -20.93 -3.32
CA GLU A 16 -14.92 -20.49 -4.08
C GLU A 16 -16.12 -20.18 -3.18
N LYS A 17 -16.36 -20.97 -2.15
CA LYS A 17 -17.41 -20.70 -1.16
C LYS A 17 -17.14 -19.41 -0.39
N ILE A 18 -15.90 -19.16 0.02
CA ILE A 18 -15.50 -17.93 0.71
C ILE A 18 -15.75 -16.73 -0.19
N ILE A 19 -15.37 -16.81 -1.46
CA ILE A 19 -15.57 -15.75 -2.43
C ILE A 19 -17.06 -15.47 -2.67
N GLN A 20 -17.89 -16.49 -2.85
CA GLN A 20 -19.34 -16.30 -2.98
C GLN A 20 -19.96 -15.63 -1.76
N ASP A 21 -19.49 -15.98 -0.55
CA ASP A 21 -19.94 -15.32 0.68
C ASP A 21 -19.51 -13.86 0.75
N LEU A 22 -18.30 -13.53 0.28
CA LEU A 22 -17.81 -12.16 0.19
C LEU A 22 -18.59 -11.34 -0.85
N GLU A 23 -18.82 -11.87 -2.05
CA GLU A 23 -19.62 -11.23 -3.09
C GLU A 23 -21.02 -10.85 -2.60
N ARG A 24 -21.63 -11.74 -1.80
CA ARG A 24 -22.95 -11.50 -1.21
C ARG A 24 -22.91 -10.39 -0.14
N ARG A 25 -21.86 -10.34 0.68
CA ARG A 25 -21.70 -9.34 1.76
C ARG A 25 -21.18 -8.00 1.27
N HIS A 26 -20.41 -7.99 0.19
CA HIS A 26 -19.73 -6.82 -0.36
C HIS A 26 -20.06 -6.63 -1.85
N PRO A 27 -21.35 -6.45 -2.19
CA PRO A 27 -21.76 -6.25 -3.57
C PRO A 27 -21.14 -4.95 -4.12
N GLY A 28 -20.54 -5.02 -5.31
CA GLY A 28 -19.93 -3.85 -5.96
C GLY A 28 -18.48 -3.57 -5.55
N GLU A 29 -17.79 -4.54 -4.95
CA GLU A 29 -16.39 -4.42 -4.56
C GLU A 29 -15.46 -5.39 -5.34
N PRO A 30 -15.42 -5.33 -6.70
CA PRO A 30 -14.75 -6.33 -7.51
C PRO A 30 -13.23 -6.38 -7.30
N GLU A 31 -12.56 -5.23 -7.11
CA GLU A 31 -11.11 -5.19 -6.90
C GLU A 31 -10.73 -5.88 -5.58
N TYR A 32 -11.53 -5.69 -4.55
CA TYR A 32 -11.32 -6.34 -3.26
C TYR A 32 -11.50 -7.86 -3.35
N ILE A 33 -12.58 -8.30 -3.98
CA ILE A 33 -12.90 -9.73 -4.12
C ILE A 33 -11.84 -10.44 -4.96
N GLN A 34 -11.37 -9.82 -6.04
CA GLN A 34 -10.28 -10.35 -6.85
C GLN A 34 -9.00 -10.55 -6.02
N ALA A 35 -8.58 -9.54 -5.27
CA ALA A 35 -7.38 -9.63 -4.44
C ALA A 35 -7.48 -10.75 -3.39
N VAL A 36 -8.64 -10.90 -2.75
CA VAL A 36 -8.89 -11.99 -1.80
C VAL A 36 -8.78 -13.35 -2.50
N ARG A 37 -9.40 -13.53 -3.66
CA ARG A 37 -9.33 -14.77 -4.45
C ARG A 37 -7.90 -15.16 -4.76
N GLU A 38 -7.11 -14.23 -5.27
CA GLU A 38 -5.71 -14.46 -5.65
C GLU A 38 -4.84 -14.90 -4.45
N VAL A 39 -4.98 -14.21 -3.33
CA VAL A 39 -4.21 -14.55 -2.12
C VAL A 39 -4.66 -15.91 -1.55
N LEU A 40 -5.95 -16.14 -1.38
CA LEU A 40 -6.44 -17.38 -0.79
C LEU A 40 -6.07 -18.59 -1.64
N THR A 41 -6.17 -18.50 -2.97
CA THR A 41 -5.73 -19.58 -3.88
C THR A 41 -4.23 -19.87 -3.70
N SER A 42 -3.42 -18.86 -3.45
CA SER A 42 -1.97 -19.04 -3.29
C SER A 42 -1.55 -19.69 -1.98
N ILE A 43 -2.37 -19.58 -0.92
CA ILE A 43 -2.07 -20.11 0.42
C ILE A 43 -2.87 -21.36 0.78
N GLU A 44 -3.80 -21.81 -0.06
CA GLU A 44 -4.72 -22.92 0.21
C GLU A 44 -4.00 -24.20 0.65
N ASP A 45 -2.98 -24.62 -0.08
CA ASP A 45 -2.21 -25.83 0.22
C ASP A 45 -1.51 -25.79 1.59
N VAL A 46 -1.05 -24.59 1.99
CA VAL A 46 -0.42 -24.39 3.30
C VAL A 46 -1.47 -24.37 4.39
N TYR A 47 -2.55 -23.62 4.18
CA TYR A 47 -3.65 -23.52 5.14
C TYR A 47 -4.24 -24.89 5.50
N ASN A 48 -4.47 -25.74 4.49
CA ASN A 48 -5.08 -27.07 4.68
C ASN A 48 -4.19 -28.06 5.45
N LYS A 49 -2.92 -27.76 5.63
CA LYS A 49 -1.99 -28.52 6.50
C LYS A 49 -2.09 -28.12 7.97
N HIS A 50 -2.82 -27.06 8.29
CA HIS A 50 -2.90 -26.42 9.60
C HIS A 50 -4.35 -26.36 10.13
N PRO A 51 -4.89 -27.49 10.65
CA PRO A 51 -6.29 -27.53 11.11
C PRO A 51 -6.58 -26.56 12.28
N GLU A 52 -5.55 -26.09 12.97
CA GLU A 52 -5.66 -25.05 13.97
C GLU A 52 -6.11 -23.70 13.38
N PHE A 53 -5.78 -23.42 12.14
CA PHE A 53 -6.19 -22.18 11.44
C PHE A 53 -7.70 -22.17 11.20
N GLU A 54 -8.26 -23.30 10.76
CA GLU A 54 -9.72 -23.42 10.59
C GLU A 54 -10.46 -23.32 11.93
N ARG A 55 -9.93 -23.91 12.99
CA ARG A 55 -10.52 -23.79 14.34
C ARG A 55 -10.50 -22.36 14.85
N ALA A 56 -9.50 -21.57 14.49
CA ALA A 56 -9.36 -20.16 14.85
C ALA A 56 -10.18 -19.23 13.94
N LYS A 57 -10.85 -19.75 12.92
CA LYS A 57 -11.55 -18.96 11.90
C LYS A 57 -10.63 -17.91 11.28
N LEU A 58 -9.40 -18.34 10.96
CA LEU A 58 -8.35 -17.42 10.54
C LEU A 58 -8.72 -16.70 9.23
N ILE A 59 -9.24 -17.43 8.25
CA ILE A 59 -9.61 -16.84 6.95
C ILE A 59 -10.76 -15.84 7.10
N GLU A 60 -11.82 -16.20 7.80
CA GLU A 60 -12.96 -15.30 8.01
C GLU A 60 -12.54 -13.99 8.71
N ARG A 61 -11.50 -14.03 9.53
CA ARG A 61 -10.92 -12.85 10.19
C ARG A 61 -9.96 -12.09 9.29
N LEU A 62 -9.25 -12.76 8.39
CA LEU A 62 -8.31 -12.14 7.47
C LEU A 62 -8.99 -11.45 6.28
N VAL A 63 -10.17 -11.92 5.88
CA VAL A 63 -10.90 -11.37 4.75
C VAL A 63 -11.93 -10.30 5.13
N GLU A 64 -11.94 -9.86 6.38
CA GLU A 64 -12.77 -8.74 6.82
C GLU A 64 -11.91 -7.69 7.51
N PRO A 65 -12.02 -6.42 7.14
CA PRO A 65 -11.34 -5.36 7.88
C PRO A 65 -11.91 -5.24 9.29
N GLU A 66 -11.04 -4.99 10.27
CA GLU A 66 -11.48 -4.76 11.66
C GLU A 66 -12.34 -3.51 11.79
N ARG A 67 -12.01 -2.44 11.04
CA ARG A 67 -12.77 -1.19 11.04
C ARG A 67 -12.66 -0.45 9.72
N ILE A 68 -13.75 0.21 9.33
CA ILE A 68 -13.79 1.14 8.20
C ILE A 68 -14.31 2.47 8.72
N ILE A 69 -13.59 3.54 8.42
CA ILE A 69 -13.96 4.91 8.76
C ILE A 69 -14.19 5.64 7.44
N THR A 70 -15.39 6.13 7.25
CA THR A 70 -15.79 6.92 6.07
C THR A 70 -16.27 8.28 6.52
N PHE A 71 -15.80 9.35 5.89
CA PHE A 71 -16.12 10.71 6.27
C PHE A 71 -16.16 11.65 5.07
N ARG A 72 -16.88 12.76 5.21
CA ARG A 72 -16.89 13.85 4.22
C ARG A 72 -15.72 14.77 4.44
N VAL A 73 -15.13 15.26 3.35
CA VAL A 73 -14.04 16.22 3.35
C VAL A 73 -14.48 17.47 2.59
N PRO A 74 -15.16 18.42 3.24
CA PRO A 74 -15.47 19.71 2.62
C PRO A 74 -14.23 20.61 2.63
N TRP A 75 -13.93 21.24 1.50
CA TRP A 75 -12.82 22.17 1.35
C TRP A 75 -13.13 23.24 0.31
N THR A 76 -12.39 24.34 0.33
CA THR A 76 -12.64 25.51 -0.57
C THR A 76 -11.46 25.69 -1.50
N ASP A 77 -11.71 25.87 -2.78
CA ASP A 77 -10.68 26.15 -3.79
C ASP A 77 -10.21 27.62 -3.77
N ASP A 78 -9.29 27.96 -4.68
CA ASP A 78 -8.75 29.31 -4.77
C ASP A 78 -9.75 30.34 -5.30
N LYS A 79 -10.87 29.89 -5.89
CA LYS A 79 -11.97 30.75 -6.36
C LYS A 79 -13.04 30.98 -5.30
N GLY A 80 -12.92 30.32 -4.14
CA GLY A 80 -13.90 30.38 -3.06
C GLY A 80 -15.05 29.38 -3.23
N GLU A 81 -14.97 28.45 -4.18
CA GLU A 81 -15.98 27.42 -4.38
C GLU A 81 -15.77 26.25 -3.40
N VAL A 82 -16.86 25.76 -2.83
CA VAL A 82 -16.84 24.64 -1.89
C VAL A 82 -16.96 23.32 -2.63
N HIS A 83 -16.03 22.41 -2.36
CA HIS A 83 -16.01 21.04 -2.85
C HIS A 83 -16.22 20.07 -1.71
N VAL A 84 -16.76 18.89 -2.00
CA VAL A 84 -16.95 17.80 -1.03
C VAL A 84 -16.41 16.51 -1.62
N ASN A 85 -15.39 15.97 -0.98
CA ASN A 85 -14.82 14.66 -1.31
C ASN A 85 -15.17 13.65 -0.22
N ILE A 86 -15.00 12.36 -0.52
CA ILE A 86 -15.16 11.28 0.44
C ILE A 86 -13.78 10.78 0.86
N GLY A 87 -13.53 10.81 2.16
CA GLY A 87 -12.34 10.26 2.79
C GLY A 87 -12.61 8.91 3.45
N TYR A 88 -11.59 8.06 3.45
CA TYR A 88 -11.64 6.72 4.02
C TYR A 88 -10.38 6.40 4.81
N ARG A 89 -10.54 5.57 5.86
CA ARG A 89 -9.46 4.80 6.48
C ARG A 89 -9.95 3.39 6.75
N VAL A 90 -9.33 2.42 6.12
CA VAL A 90 -9.55 0.99 6.36
C VAL A 90 -8.45 0.53 7.30
N GLN A 91 -8.83 0.26 8.54
CA GLN A 91 -8.01 -0.38 9.57
C GLN A 91 -8.23 -1.87 9.43
N PHE A 92 -7.35 -2.51 8.63
CA PHE A 92 -7.65 -3.83 8.11
C PHE A 92 -7.36 -4.93 9.12
N ASN A 93 -6.15 -4.96 9.67
CA ASN A 93 -5.76 -5.99 10.62
C ASN A 93 -4.65 -5.48 11.56
N SER A 94 -4.83 -5.67 12.86
CA SER A 94 -3.90 -5.23 13.91
C SER A 94 -3.27 -6.39 14.69
N ALA A 95 -3.44 -7.63 14.24
CA ALA A 95 -3.01 -8.82 15.00
C ALA A 95 -1.52 -8.85 15.34
N ILE A 96 -0.67 -8.25 14.50
CA ILE A 96 0.79 -8.24 14.69
C ILE A 96 1.37 -6.84 14.97
N GLY A 97 0.53 -5.82 15.12
CA GLY A 97 0.96 -4.46 15.45
C GLY A 97 -0.02 -3.39 14.98
N PRO A 98 0.29 -2.11 15.21
CA PRO A 98 -0.54 -0.99 14.76
C PRO A 98 -0.85 -1.07 13.27
N TYR A 99 -2.04 -0.60 12.88
CA TYR A 99 -2.36 -0.50 11.46
C TYR A 99 -1.33 0.36 10.74
N LYS A 100 -0.85 -0.08 9.61
CA LYS A 100 0.19 0.60 8.84
C LYS A 100 -0.10 0.53 7.36
N GLY A 101 -0.11 1.67 6.70
CA GLY A 101 -0.27 1.75 5.23
C GLY A 101 -0.58 3.15 4.75
N GLY A 102 -0.42 3.36 3.44
CA GLY A 102 -0.48 4.67 2.80
C GLY A 102 -1.87 5.31 2.73
N LEU A 103 -1.86 6.61 2.45
CA LEU A 103 -3.02 7.38 2.02
C LEU A 103 -2.89 7.63 0.52
N ARG A 104 -3.95 7.37 -0.25
CA ARG A 104 -4.02 7.60 -1.69
C ARG A 104 -4.98 8.75 -1.99
N PHE A 105 -4.51 9.80 -2.66
CA PHE A 105 -5.36 10.86 -3.19
C PHE A 105 -5.43 10.74 -4.71
N HIS A 106 -6.52 10.16 -5.18
CA HIS A 106 -6.75 9.93 -6.60
C HIS A 106 -8.25 9.83 -6.90
N PRO A 107 -8.73 10.35 -8.04
CA PRO A 107 -10.17 10.33 -8.37
C PRO A 107 -10.81 8.93 -8.41
N SER A 108 -10.02 7.89 -8.65
CA SER A 108 -10.51 6.51 -8.67
C SER A 108 -10.71 5.90 -7.29
N VAL A 109 -10.31 6.57 -6.21
CA VAL A 109 -10.40 6.03 -4.85
C VAL A 109 -11.85 5.77 -4.48
N ASN A 110 -12.13 4.54 -4.11
CA ASN A 110 -13.38 4.08 -3.54
C ASN A 110 -13.11 3.02 -2.46
N LEU A 111 -14.14 2.53 -1.80
CA LEU A 111 -13.99 1.59 -0.70
C LEU A 111 -13.42 0.24 -1.14
N SER A 112 -13.83 -0.29 -2.31
CA SER A 112 -13.31 -1.54 -2.86
C SER A 112 -11.79 -1.49 -3.05
N ILE A 113 -11.29 -0.40 -3.67
CA ILE A 113 -9.85 -0.17 -3.87
C ILE A 113 -9.10 -0.10 -2.54
N LEU A 114 -9.63 0.60 -1.55
CA LEU A 114 -8.94 0.74 -0.27
C LEU A 114 -9.01 -0.52 0.58
N LYS A 115 -10.06 -1.33 0.44
CA LYS A 115 -10.14 -2.66 1.06
C LYS A 115 -9.12 -3.62 0.47
N PHE A 116 -9.02 -3.70 -0.88
CA PHE A 116 -8.00 -4.58 -1.47
C PHE A 116 -6.60 -4.16 -1.08
N LEU A 117 -6.30 -2.86 -1.14
CA LEU A 117 -4.99 -2.36 -0.76
C LEU A 117 -4.67 -2.58 0.73
N GLY A 118 -5.67 -2.47 1.61
CA GLY A 118 -5.52 -2.76 3.04
C GLY A 118 -5.29 -4.24 3.32
N PHE A 119 -5.99 -5.11 2.59
CA PHE A 119 -5.82 -6.56 2.63
C PHE A 119 -4.41 -6.97 2.20
N GLU A 120 -3.96 -6.52 1.02
CA GLU A 120 -2.60 -6.78 0.55
C GLU A 120 -1.53 -6.19 1.47
N GLN A 121 -1.78 -5.00 2.02
CA GLN A 121 -0.86 -4.36 2.97
C GLN A 121 -0.66 -5.20 4.24
N THR A 122 -1.67 -5.92 4.69
CA THR A 122 -1.57 -6.83 5.84
C THR A 122 -0.52 -7.92 5.59
N PHE A 123 -0.58 -8.58 4.43
CA PHE A 123 0.41 -9.60 4.05
C PHE A 123 1.78 -9.00 3.76
N LYS A 124 1.83 -7.88 3.06
CA LYS A 124 3.07 -7.16 2.77
C LYS A 124 3.83 -6.83 4.06
N ASN A 125 3.14 -6.30 5.07
CA ASN A 125 3.75 -5.94 6.34
C ASN A 125 4.18 -7.18 7.14
N ALA A 126 3.37 -8.24 7.15
CA ALA A 126 3.71 -9.51 7.80
C ALA A 126 5.01 -10.13 7.25
N LEU A 127 5.23 -10.06 5.94
CA LEU A 127 6.44 -10.57 5.28
C LEU A 127 7.72 -9.81 5.67
N THR A 128 7.62 -8.61 6.24
CA THR A 128 8.78 -7.87 6.76
C THR A 128 9.28 -8.40 8.10
N THR A 129 8.50 -9.26 8.77
CA THR A 129 8.74 -9.74 10.15
C THR A 129 8.68 -8.64 11.23
N LEU A 130 8.37 -7.40 10.86
CA LEU A 130 8.23 -6.29 11.80
C LEU A 130 6.80 -6.26 12.41
N PRO A 131 6.65 -5.73 13.63
CA PRO A 131 5.35 -5.67 14.31
C PRO A 131 4.46 -4.54 13.73
N MET A 132 3.97 -4.75 12.53
CA MET A 132 3.11 -3.82 11.80
C MET A 132 1.89 -4.54 11.26
N GLY A 133 0.71 -4.06 11.60
CA GLY A 133 -0.55 -4.48 11.01
C GLY A 133 -0.77 -3.91 9.61
N GLY A 134 -1.95 -4.09 9.05
CA GLY A 134 -2.35 -3.58 7.74
C GLY A 134 -3.42 -2.51 7.82
N GLY A 135 -3.25 -1.45 7.05
CA GLY A 135 -4.25 -0.41 6.89
C GLY A 135 -4.06 0.35 5.58
N LYS A 136 -5.12 0.99 5.11
CA LYS A 136 -5.09 1.84 3.92
C LYS A 136 -6.12 2.94 4.03
N GLY A 137 -5.80 4.10 3.47
CA GLY A 137 -6.75 5.21 3.43
C GLY A 137 -6.60 6.04 2.17
N GLY A 138 -7.39 7.10 2.10
CA GLY A 138 -7.34 8.02 0.98
C GLY A 138 -8.66 8.72 0.73
N ALA A 139 -8.72 9.41 -0.40
CA ALA A 139 -9.91 10.12 -0.85
C ALA A 139 -9.97 10.20 -2.38
N ASP A 140 -11.16 10.40 -2.91
CA ASP A 140 -11.45 10.65 -4.34
C ASP A 140 -11.01 12.04 -4.81
N PHE A 141 -9.88 12.52 -4.29
CA PHE A 141 -9.32 13.85 -4.55
C PHE A 141 -8.11 13.77 -5.48
N SER A 142 -8.05 14.67 -6.48
CA SER A 142 -6.87 14.80 -7.35
C SER A 142 -6.03 15.99 -6.94
N ILE A 143 -4.73 15.77 -6.75
CA ILE A 143 -3.75 16.85 -6.55
C ILE A 143 -3.36 17.53 -7.87
N ARG A 144 -3.64 16.89 -9.02
CA ARG A 144 -3.24 17.41 -10.32
C ARG A 144 -4.03 18.67 -10.66
N GLY A 145 -3.33 19.72 -11.08
CA GLY A 145 -3.93 21.00 -11.43
C GLY A 145 -4.41 21.84 -10.25
N ARG A 146 -4.07 21.43 -9.01
CA ARG A 146 -4.38 22.17 -7.80
C ARG A 146 -3.17 22.98 -7.32
N SER A 147 -3.43 24.15 -6.76
CA SER A 147 -2.40 24.93 -6.10
C SER A 147 -1.96 24.28 -4.78
N ASP A 148 -0.76 24.63 -4.30
CA ASP A 148 -0.28 24.19 -2.99
C ASP A 148 -1.25 24.58 -1.86
N ALA A 149 -1.87 25.75 -1.97
CA ALA A 149 -2.85 26.23 -1.00
C ALA A 149 -4.14 25.39 -1.01
N GLU A 150 -4.62 24.98 -2.18
CA GLU A 150 -5.77 24.07 -2.31
C GLU A 150 -5.45 22.68 -1.71
N VAL A 151 -4.29 22.11 -2.06
CA VAL A 151 -3.85 20.81 -1.51
C VAL A 151 -3.69 20.89 0.00
N MET A 152 -3.13 21.99 0.51
CA MET A 152 -2.99 22.19 1.96
C MET A 152 -4.37 22.24 2.65
N ARG A 153 -5.32 23.01 2.12
CA ARG A 153 -6.68 23.07 2.68
C ARG A 153 -7.37 21.72 2.67
N PHE A 154 -7.24 20.97 1.58
CA PHE A 154 -7.76 19.61 1.50
C PHE A 154 -7.13 18.70 2.56
N CYS A 155 -5.80 18.66 2.68
CA CYS A 155 -5.10 17.87 3.68
C CYS A 155 -5.52 18.23 5.11
N GLN A 156 -5.71 19.52 5.39
CA GLN A 156 -6.17 19.99 6.71
C GLN A 156 -7.61 19.52 7.00
N ALA A 157 -8.52 19.65 6.04
CA ALA A 157 -9.90 19.17 6.15
C ALA A 157 -9.94 17.64 6.34
N TYR A 158 -9.17 16.89 5.55
CA TYR A 158 -9.07 15.43 5.67
C TYR A 158 -8.55 15.01 7.06
N MET A 159 -7.50 15.66 7.56
CA MET A 159 -6.92 15.34 8.86
C MET A 159 -7.85 15.72 10.03
N THR A 160 -8.69 16.76 9.88
CA THR A 160 -9.68 17.14 10.90
C THR A 160 -10.67 16.01 11.19
N GLU A 161 -10.99 15.21 10.19
CA GLU A 161 -11.86 14.03 10.36
C GLU A 161 -11.07 12.79 10.85
N LEU A 162 -9.84 12.62 10.36
CA LEU A 162 -9.07 11.40 10.59
C LEU A 162 -8.34 11.35 11.94
N TYR A 163 -7.91 12.48 12.50
CA TYR A 163 -6.90 12.53 13.59
C TYR A 163 -7.27 11.73 14.85
N ARG A 164 -8.56 11.56 15.15
CA ARG A 164 -9.02 10.79 16.33
C ARG A 164 -8.81 9.28 16.19
N ASN A 165 -8.55 8.82 14.99
CA ASN A 165 -8.49 7.39 14.65
C ASN A 165 -7.07 6.92 14.32
N ILE A 166 -6.08 7.80 14.44
CA ILE A 166 -4.68 7.50 14.13
C ILE A 166 -3.78 7.92 15.30
N GLY A 167 -2.62 7.32 15.37
CA GLY A 167 -1.64 7.58 16.42
C GLY A 167 -0.44 6.66 16.29
N PRO A 168 0.65 6.91 17.03
CA PRO A 168 1.89 6.14 16.91
C PRO A 168 1.75 4.67 17.30
N ASN A 169 0.77 4.33 18.14
CA ASN A 169 0.56 2.99 18.68
C ASN A 169 -0.73 2.33 18.15
N GLU A 170 -1.56 3.05 17.42
CA GLU A 170 -2.86 2.61 16.93
C GLU A 170 -2.85 2.42 15.42
N ASP A 171 -2.53 3.49 14.70
CA ASP A 171 -2.59 3.52 13.23
C ASP A 171 -1.63 4.57 12.69
N VAL A 172 -0.65 4.15 11.89
CA VAL A 172 0.39 5.02 11.35
C VAL A 172 0.28 5.09 9.82
N PRO A 173 -0.42 6.10 9.27
CA PRO A 173 -0.48 6.29 7.83
C PRO A 173 0.87 6.68 7.21
N ALA A 174 0.94 6.55 5.88
CA ALA A 174 2.11 6.89 5.07
C ALA A 174 1.69 7.54 3.76
N GLY A 175 2.64 7.88 2.90
CA GLY A 175 2.38 8.28 1.52
C GLY A 175 2.00 7.11 0.61
N ASP A 176 1.30 7.43 -0.46
CA ASP A 176 0.92 6.57 -1.59
C ASP A 176 0.66 7.47 -2.81
N ILE A 177 0.00 6.99 -3.86
CA ILE A 177 -0.33 7.81 -5.05
C ILE A 177 -1.02 9.12 -4.62
N GLY A 178 -0.49 10.24 -5.08
CA GLY A 178 -1.01 11.58 -4.78
C GLY A 178 -0.72 12.08 -3.35
N VAL A 179 0.08 11.36 -2.56
CA VAL A 179 0.49 11.75 -1.20
C VAL A 179 1.99 11.57 -1.06
N GLY A 180 2.73 12.63 -1.33
CA GLY A 180 4.19 12.71 -1.17
C GLY A 180 4.60 13.44 0.11
N ALA A 181 5.85 13.87 0.15
CA ALA A 181 6.42 14.57 1.30
C ALA A 181 5.67 15.87 1.65
N ARG A 182 5.21 16.62 0.63
CA ARG A 182 4.41 17.85 0.78
C ARG A 182 3.10 17.57 1.50
N GLU A 183 2.32 16.61 1.01
CA GLU A 183 1.02 16.24 1.59
C GLU A 183 1.19 15.69 3.01
N ILE A 184 2.19 14.84 3.24
CA ILE A 184 2.53 14.35 4.59
C ILE A 184 2.88 15.50 5.53
N GLY A 185 3.59 16.52 5.06
CA GLY A 185 3.88 17.72 5.83
C GLY A 185 2.61 18.47 6.25
N TYR A 186 1.67 18.67 5.31
CA TYR A 186 0.39 19.32 5.60
C TYR A 186 -0.47 18.51 6.57
N LEU A 187 -0.55 17.20 6.37
CA LEU A 187 -1.29 16.28 7.25
C LEU A 187 -0.70 16.26 8.67
N PHE A 188 0.63 16.17 8.80
CA PHE A 188 1.29 16.16 10.09
C PHE A 188 1.15 17.49 10.82
N GLY A 189 1.29 18.63 10.12
CA GLY A 189 1.09 19.94 10.69
C GLY A 189 -0.29 20.13 11.29
N MET A 190 -1.33 19.62 10.59
CA MET A 190 -2.71 19.67 11.10
C MET A 190 -2.93 18.69 12.24
N TYR A 191 -2.41 17.46 12.18
CA TYR A 191 -2.45 16.51 13.29
C TYR A 191 -1.86 17.11 14.57
N LYS A 192 -0.64 17.65 14.47
CA LYS A 192 0.02 18.34 15.59
C LYS A 192 -0.81 19.50 16.15
N LYS A 193 -1.44 20.29 15.27
CA LYS A 193 -2.30 21.41 15.69
C LYS A 193 -3.51 20.95 16.48
N LEU A 194 -4.16 19.85 16.05
CA LEU A 194 -5.37 19.33 16.68
C LEU A 194 -5.09 18.57 17.99
N THR A 195 -4.00 17.82 18.03
CA THR A 195 -3.67 16.96 19.18
C THR A 195 -2.77 17.64 20.22
N HIS A 196 -2.07 18.72 19.85
CA HIS A 196 -0.98 19.34 20.62
C HIS A 196 0.18 18.38 20.92
N ARG A 197 0.40 17.34 20.07
CA ARG A 197 1.41 16.30 20.27
C ARG A 197 2.44 16.32 19.15
N TRP A 198 3.68 16.08 19.54
CA TRP A 198 4.79 15.80 18.62
C TRP A 198 5.19 14.35 18.77
N GLU A 199 4.65 13.49 17.92
CA GLU A 199 4.80 12.04 18.08
C GLU A 199 4.99 11.30 16.75
N GLY A 200 5.27 9.99 16.81
CA GLY A 200 5.61 9.15 15.67
C GLY A 200 4.44 8.73 14.78
N VAL A 201 3.45 9.60 14.59
CA VAL A 201 2.37 9.41 13.63
C VAL A 201 2.82 9.85 12.24
N LEU A 202 2.31 9.21 11.18
CA LEU A 202 2.66 9.43 9.78
C LEU A 202 4.14 9.15 9.47
N THR A 203 4.40 8.28 8.50
CA THR A 203 5.75 8.10 7.94
C THR A 203 5.91 8.85 6.62
N GLY A 204 7.16 9.15 6.23
CA GLY A 204 7.45 10.00 5.07
C GLY A 204 7.54 11.49 5.41
N LYS A 205 7.62 11.82 6.70
CA LYS A 205 7.87 13.19 7.16
C LYS A 205 9.27 13.68 6.79
N GLY A 206 9.42 14.98 6.55
CA GLY A 206 10.73 15.62 6.47
C GLY A 206 11.54 15.47 7.77
N LEU A 207 12.85 15.54 7.67
CA LEU A 207 13.75 15.42 8.84
C LEU A 207 13.45 16.50 9.88
N GLU A 208 13.04 17.68 9.41
CA GLU A 208 12.75 18.88 10.22
C GLU A 208 11.57 18.69 11.18
N TRP A 209 10.67 17.76 10.88
CA TRP A 209 9.49 17.45 11.72
C TRP A 209 9.39 16.00 12.14
N GLY A 210 10.54 15.44 12.49
CA GLY A 210 10.61 14.14 13.16
C GLY A 210 10.57 12.93 12.22
N GLY A 211 10.85 13.12 10.93
CA GLY A 211 11.06 12.05 9.98
C GLY A 211 12.40 11.38 10.15
N SER A 212 12.51 10.15 9.68
CA SER A 212 13.78 9.45 9.52
C SER A 212 14.31 9.64 8.09
N ARG A 213 15.59 9.33 7.88
CA ARG A 213 16.18 9.39 6.55
C ARG A 213 15.41 8.50 5.58
N ILE A 214 14.90 9.10 4.52
CA ILE A 214 14.32 8.41 3.39
C ILE A 214 15.44 7.99 2.43
N ARG A 215 15.26 6.79 1.85
CA ARG A 215 15.99 6.37 0.66
C ARG A 215 14.97 6.26 -0.47
N PRO A 216 14.94 7.20 -1.44
CA PRO A 216 14.00 7.16 -2.57
C PRO A 216 14.09 5.85 -3.36
N GLU A 217 15.29 5.30 -3.46
CA GLU A 217 15.60 4.05 -4.15
C GLU A 217 15.11 2.78 -3.41
N ALA A 218 14.75 2.85 -2.13
CA ALA A 218 14.58 1.67 -1.28
C ALA A 218 13.56 0.67 -1.83
N THR A 219 12.43 1.13 -2.35
CA THR A 219 11.38 0.25 -2.88
C THR A 219 11.84 -0.44 -4.17
N GLY A 220 12.43 0.30 -5.10
CA GLY A 220 12.99 -0.27 -6.33
C GLY A 220 14.12 -1.26 -6.05
N TYR A 221 15.01 -0.93 -5.12
CA TYR A 221 16.09 -1.82 -4.69
C TYR A 221 15.55 -3.11 -4.08
N GLY A 222 14.56 -3.02 -3.21
CA GLY A 222 13.91 -4.18 -2.59
C GLY A 222 13.28 -5.11 -3.62
N ALA A 223 12.61 -4.55 -4.64
CA ALA A 223 12.06 -5.33 -5.74
C ALA A 223 13.15 -6.10 -6.49
N LEU A 224 14.29 -5.47 -6.81
CA LEU A 224 15.38 -6.14 -7.50
C LEU A 224 16.11 -7.17 -6.62
N TYR A 225 16.23 -6.94 -5.31
CA TYR A 225 16.74 -7.96 -4.40
C TYR A 225 15.83 -9.18 -4.36
N PHE A 226 14.52 -8.98 -4.37
CA PHE A 226 13.56 -10.07 -4.45
C PHE A 226 13.68 -10.84 -5.77
N VAL A 227 13.74 -10.14 -6.92
CA VAL A 227 13.95 -10.74 -8.24
C VAL A 227 15.26 -11.55 -8.27
N LYS A 228 16.35 -11.02 -7.69
CA LYS A 228 17.62 -11.75 -7.58
C LYS A 228 17.44 -13.08 -6.84
N GLN A 229 16.72 -13.09 -5.72
CA GLN A 229 16.46 -14.33 -4.97
C GLN A 229 15.56 -15.29 -5.76
N MET A 230 14.52 -14.78 -6.44
CA MET A 230 13.69 -15.61 -7.33
C MET A 230 14.49 -16.28 -8.43
N LEU A 231 15.38 -15.55 -9.10
CA LEU A 231 16.24 -16.11 -10.16
C LEU A 231 17.21 -17.17 -9.58
N ALA A 232 17.76 -16.92 -8.40
CA ALA A 232 18.68 -17.85 -7.72
C ALA A 232 18.04 -19.21 -7.45
N THR A 233 16.73 -19.30 -7.19
CA THR A 233 16.03 -20.59 -7.01
C THR A 233 16.06 -21.46 -8.28
N ARG A 234 16.35 -20.86 -9.44
CA ARG A 234 16.47 -21.54 -10.74
C ARG A 234 17.93 -21.57 -11.25
N GLY A 235 18.91 -21.22 -10.43
CA GLY A 235 20.31 -21.12 -10.83
C GLY A 235 20.60 -19.99 -11.81
N LEU A 236 19.75 -18.97 -11.85
CA LEU A 236 19.87 -17.79 -12.74
C LEU A 236 20.22 -16.56 -11.91
N ASP A 237 20.74 -15.53 -12.59
CA ASP A 237 20.97 -14.19 -12.04
C ASP A 237 20.53 -13.09 -13.02
N LEU A 238 20.71 -11.84 -12.63
CA LEU A 238 20.37 -10.65 -13.44
C LEU A 238 21.47 -10.28 -14.42
N ASN A 239 22.69 -10.75 -14.25
CA ASN A 239 23.81 -10.36 -15.09
C ASN A 239 23.57 -10.75 -16.55
N GLY A 240 23.74 -9.79 -17.47
CA GLY A 240 23.50 -9.97 -18.90
C GLY A 240 22.03 -10.12 -19.31
N LYS A 241 21.08 -9.99 -18.38
CA LYS A 241 19.64 -10.03 -18.71
C LYS A 241 19.15 -8.69 -19.25
N THR A 242 18.22 -8.75 -20.19
CA THR A 242 17.45 -7.58 -20.62
C THR A 242 16.24 -7.42 -19.70
N VAL A 243 16.04 -6.21 -19.17
CA VAL A 243 14.95 -5.88 -18.23
C VAL A 243 14.09 -4.78 -18.81
N ALA A 244 12.79 -4.99 -18.80
CA ALA A 244 11.79 -3.96 -19.09
C ALA A 244 11.20 -3.46 -17.75
N VAL A 245 11.24 -2.14 -17.55
CA VAL A 245 10.62 -1.48 -16.39
C VAL A 245 9.42 -0.68 -16.88
N SER A 246 8.28 -0.86 -16.23
CA SER A 246 7.10 -0.03 -16.42
C SER A 246 6.97 0.92 -15.21
N GLY A 247 6.91 2.22 -15.50
CA GLY A 247 6.87 3.27 -14.49
C GLY A 247 7.95 4.33 -14.73
N PHE A 248 7.79 5.48 -14.05
CA PHE A 248 8.70 6.62 -14.16
C PHE A 248 8.96 7.33 -12.81
N GLY A 249 8.36 6.90 -11.73
CA GLY A 249 8.57 7.48 -10.39
C GLY A 249 9.78 6.91 -9.67
N ASN A 250 9.93 7.26 -8.39
CA ASN A 250 11.05 6.84 -7.53
C ASN A 250 11.28 5.32 -7.50
N VAL A 251 10.20 4.53 -7.55
CA VAL A 251 10.30 3.06 -7.56
C VAL A 251 10.94 2.57 -8.85
N ALA A 252 10.51 3.09 -10.00
CA ALA A 252 11.08 2.75 -11.30
C ALA A 252 12.54 3.20 -11.39
N TRP A 253 12.86 4.43 -10.98
CA TRP A 253 14.22 4.91 -10.92
C TRP A 253 15.13 4.01 -10.08
N GLY A 254 14.72 3.68 -8.85
CA GLY A 254 15.47 2.75 -8.00
C GLY A 254 15.63 1.36 -8.63
N ALA A 255 14.59 0.85 -9.29
CA ALA A 255 14.65 -0.43 -9.99
C ALA A 255 15.64 -0.41 -11.15
N VAL A 256 15.61 0.63 -12.00
CA VAL A 256 16.56 0.81 -13.11
C VAL A 256 17.99 0.87 -12.58
N LYS A 257 18.25 1.71 -11.58
CA LYS A 257 19.58 1.85 -10.96
C LYS A 257 20.08 0.51 -10.42
N LYS A 258 19.29 -0.21 -9.64
CA LYS A 258 19.70 -1.48 -9.05
C LYS A 258 19.85 -2.59 -10.08
N ALA A 259 18.96 -2.69 -11.07
CA ALA A 259 19.09 -3.67 -12.14
C ALA A 259 20.41 -3.49 -12.92
N THR A 260 20.76 -2.23 -13.24
CA THR A 260 22.01 -1.89 -13.92
C THR A 260 23.23 -2.23 -13.06
N GLU A 261 23.21 -1.91 -11.76
CA GLU A 261 24.27 -2.30 -10.82
C GLU A 261 24.46 -3.83 -10.71
N LEU A 262 23.39 -4.60 -10.89
CA LEU A 262 23.43 -6.07 -10.90
C LEU A 262 23.78 -6.66 -12.26
N GLY A 263 24.20 -5.84 -13.23
CA GLY A 263 24.68 -6.25 -14.54
C GLY A 263 23.58 -6.50 -15.59
N ALA A 264 22.33 -6.12 -15.32
CA ALA A 264 21.26 -6.19 -16.30
C ALA A 264 21.27 -4.97 -17.21
N LYS A 265 20.73 -5.11 -18.44
CA LYS A 265 20.46 -4.02 -19.35
C LYS A 265 18.98 -3.64 -19.29
N VAL A 266 18.68 -2.48 -18.71
CA VAL A 266 17.31 -1.95 -18.67
C VAL A 266 17.05 -1.19 -19.96
N VAL A 267 15.98 -1.56 -20.67
CA VAL A 267 15.69 -1.03 -22.02
C VAL A 267 14.41 -0.20 -22.10
N THR A 268 13.56 -0.21 -21.06
CA THR A 268 12.32 0.57 -21.06
C THR A 268 12.06 1.27 -19.74
N ILE A 269 11.42 2.42 -19.83
CA ILE A 269 10.69 3.11 -18.76
C ILE A 269 9.39 3.65 -19.34
N SER A 270 8.35 3.86 -18.53
CA SER A 270 7.07 4.35 -19.03
C SER A 270 6.33 5.22 -18.01
N GLY A 271 5.55 6.17 -18.51
CA GLY A 271 4.63 7.00 -17.75
C GLY A 271 3.21 6.95 -18.34
N PRO A 272 2.27 7.73 -17.79
CA PRO A 272 0.92 7.82 -18.34
C PRO A 272 0.85 8.28 -19.79
N ASP A 273 1.83 9.08 -20.22
CA ASP A 273 1.86 9.73 -21.53
C ASP A 273 2.63 8.91 -22.59
N GLY A 274 3.22 7.76 -22.20
CA GLY A 274 3.94 6.91 -23.13
C GLY A 274 5.10 6.14 -22.50
N TYR A 275 5.98 5.64 -23.36
CA TYR A 275 7.16 4.88 -22.95
C TYR A 275 8.40 5.29 -23.75
N ILE A 276 9.55 5.05 -23.15
CA ILE A 276 10.85 5.12 -23.81
C ILE A 276 11.36 3.70 -23.99
N TYR A 277 11.84 3.40 -25.20
CA TYR A 277 12.58 2.18 -25.50
C TYR A 277 13.99 2.56 -25.96
N ASP A 278 14.99 2.13 -25.19
CA ASP A 278 16.40 2.36 -25.47
C ASP A 278 17.13 1.01 -25.61
N PRO A 279 17.39 0.54 -26.84
CA PRO A 279 18.05 -0.75 -27.07
C PRO A 279 19.49 -0.79 -26.54
N ASP A 280 20.14 0.38 -26.38
CA ASP A 280 21.51 0.48 -25.85
C ASP A 280 21.55 0.41 -24.32
N GLY A 281 20.41 0.63 -23.70
CA GLY A 281 20.23 0.54 -22.25
C GLY A 281 20.16 1.90 -21.56
N ILE A 282 19.36 1.95 -20.49
CA ILE A 282 19.19 3.11 -19.63
C ILE A 282 20.20 3.00 -18.50
N SER A 283 21.34 3.70 -18.61
CA SER A 283 22.44 3.66 -17.64
C SER A 283 23.18 5.00 -17.57
N GLY A 284 24.04 5.18 -16.55
CA GLY A 284 24.83 6.39 -16.36
C GLY A 284 23.97 7.64 -16.24
N GLU A 285 24.31 8.70 -16.96
CA GLU A 285 23.62 9.99 -16.93
C GLU A 285 22.11 9.89 -17.23
N LYS A 286 21.66 8.87 -17.97
CA LYS A 286 20.22 8.64 -18.23
C LYS A 286 19.46 8.30 -16.94
N ILE A 287 20.10 7.61 -15.99
CA ILE A 287 19.50 7.31 -14.68
C ILE A 287 19.40 8.58 -13.83
N ASP A 288 20.45 9.43 -13.88
CA ASP A 288 20.45 10.68 -13.13
C ASP A 288 19.38 11.63 -13.67
N TYR A 289 19.23 11.70 -14.99
CA TYR A 289 18.20 12.48 -15.66
C TYR A 289 16.76 12.06 -15.28
N MET A 290 16.53 10.80 -14.95
CA MET A 290 15.22 10.34 -14.44
C MET A 290 14.82 11.00 -13.11
N LEU A 291 15.76 11.54 -12.34
CA LEU A 291 15.46 12.26 -11.09
C LEU A 291 15.13 13.73 -11.32
N GLU A 292 15.53 14.30 -12.45
CA GLU A 292 15.31 15.72 -12.77
C GLU A 292 13.91 15.95 -13.39
N LEU A 293 13.29 14.90 -13.91
CA LEU A 293 11.96 14.88 -14.54
C LEU A 293 10.87 14.54 -13.52
#